data_ff6f6a750af7607350740277691c7b1b
#
_entry.id   ff6f6a750af7607350740277691c7b1b
#
_cell.length_a   1.000
_cell.length_b   1.000
_cell.length_c   1.000
_cell.angle_alpha   90.00
_cell.angle_beta   90.00
_cell.angle_gamma   90.00
#
_symmetry.space_group_name_H-M   'P 1'
#
loop_
_entity.id
_entity.type
_entity.pdbx_description
1 polymer ?
#
loop_
_entity_poly.entity_id
_entity_poly.type
_entity_poly.pdbx_seq_one_letter_code
_entity_poly.pdbx_strand_id
1 'polypeptide(L)'
;EKGWTPVHATVLYDQMKRISDYFLEQNFDFERDFFCSLYNEDFFQPKDPDDLQSWCGGVGNSMIACDPQGRIFPCIRYMESSLNGEQEPYSIGDVDNGIGCTECYKCRINCMAKIDRRTQSTDECFYCPIAAGCSNCSGYDYQVNGTPDSKATYICVMHKARALGNLYFWN
;
A
#
# COMPACT_ATOMS: atom_id res chain seq x y z
N GLU A 1 -15.36 -13.65 4.01
CA GLU A 1 -13.92 -13.83 3.74
C GLU A 1 -13.28 -12.48 3.56
N LYS A 2 -12.24 -12.18 4.33
CA LYS A 2 -11.44 -10.98 4.15
C LYS A 2 -10.43 -11.24 3.04
N GLY A 3 -10.47 -10.44 1.98
CA GLY A 3 -9.43 -10.40 0.98
C GLY A 3 -9.82 -10.85 -0.41
N TRP A 4 -8.85 -10.76 -1.28
CA TRP A 4 -8.95 -11.12 -2.68
C TRP A 4 -8.78 -12.63 -2.88
N THR A 5 -9.64 -13.22 -3.70
CA THR A 5 -9.57 -14.62 -4.11
C THR A 5 -9.14 -14.72 -5.58
N PRO A 6 -8.72 -15.90 -6.06
CA PRO A 6 -8.43 -16.11 -7.48
C PRO A 6 -9.60 -15.74 -8.41
N VAL A 7 -10.84 -15.92 -7.96
CA VAL A 7 -12.04 -15.50 -8.74
C VAL A 7 -12.07 -13.98 -8.89
N HIS A 8 -11.82 -13.23 -7.81
CA HIS A 8 -11.74 -11.77 -7.88
C HIS A 8 -10.61 -11.29 -8.78
N ALA A 9 -9.46 -11.98 -8.77
CA ALA A 9 -8.33 -11.67 -9.65
C ALA A 9 -8.69 -11.85 -11.13
N THR A 10 -9.39 -12.94 -11.47
CA THR A 10 -9.88 -13.16 -12.83
C THR A 10 -10.82 -12.05 -13.28
N VAL A 11 -11.80 -11.70 -12.44
CA VAL A 11 -12.73 -10.60 -12.74
C VAL A 11 -12.00 -9.28 -12.95
N LEU A 12 -11.04 -8.95 -12.08
CA LEU A 12 -10.24 -7.72 -12.23
C LEU A 12 -9.45 -7.73 -13.54
N TYR A 13 -8.77 -8.82 -13.86
CA TYR A 13 -8.02 -8.95 -15.09
C TYR A 13 -8.89 -8.77 -16.33
N ASP A 14 -10.06 -9.42 -16.38
CA ASP A 14 -11.01 -9.30 -17.49
C ASP A 14 -11.53 -7.88 -17.65
N GLN A 15 -11.81 -7.17 -16.55
CA GLN A 15 -12.22 -5.77 -16.62
C GLN A 15 -11.07 -4.87 -17.07
N MET A 16 -9.84 -5.11 -16.62
CA MET A 16 -8.67 -4.37 -17.10
C MET A 16 -8.48 -4.58 -18.62
N LYS A 17 -8.59 -5.80 -19.13
CA LYS A 17 -8.54 -6.06 -20.57
C LYS A 17 -9.59 -5.25 -21.34
N ARG A 18 -10.84 -5.26 -20.91
CA ARG A 18 -11.91 -4.49 -21.56
C ARG A 18 -11.63 -3.00 -21.59
N ILE A 19 -11.05 -2.45 -20.50
CA ILE A 19 -10.65 -1.04 -20.44
C ILE A 19 -9.46 -0.80 -21.38
N SER A 20 -8.50 -1.71 -21.43
CA SER A 20 -7.36 -1.65 -22.35
C SER A 20 -7.83 -1.62 -23.79
N ASP A 21 -8.69 -2.54 -24.19
CA ASP A 21 -9.24 -2.62 -25.54
C ASP A 21 -9.92 -1.29 -25.94
N TYR A 22 -10.73 -0.72 -25.02
CA TYR A 22 -11.37 0.57 -25.22
C TYR A 22 -10.36 1.70 -25.44
N PHE A 23 -9.30 1.79 -24.64
CA PHE A 23 -8.27 2.82 -24.82
C PHE A 23 -7.52 2.68 -26.14
N LEU A 24 -7.19 1.45 -26.52
CA LEU A 24 -6.50 1.16 -27.78
C LEU A 24 -7.39 1.47 -28.99
N GLU A 25 -8.67 1.11 -28.96
CA GLU A 25 -9.64 1.44 -30.02
C GLU A 25 -9.85 2.94 -30.21
N GLN A 26 -9.81 3.71 -29.12
CA GLN A 26 -9.97 5.16 -29.17
C GLN A 26 -8.66 5.90 -29.50
N ASN A 27 -7.53 5.20 -29.63
CA ASN A 27 -6.19 5.78 -29.81
C ASN A 27 -5.86 6.84 -28.73
N PHE A 28 -6.23 6.59 -27.48
CA PHE A 28 -5.88 7.49 -26.37
C PHE A 28 -4.36 7.61 -26.22
N ASP A 29 -3.90 8.86 -26.17
CA ASP A 29 -2.53 9.17 -25.77
C ASP A 29 -2.46 9.23 -24.24
N PHE A 30 -1.79 8.24 -23.64
CA PHE A 30 -1.76 8.07 -22.19
C PHE A 30 -1.02 9.19 -21.46
N GLU A 31 -0.11 9.89 -22.13
CA GLU A 31 0.60 11.02 -21.54
C GLU A 31 -0.19 12.33 -21.69
N ARG A 32 -0.94 12.48 -22.78
CA ARG A 32 -1.63 13.72 -23.11
C ARG A 32 -3.11 13.74 -22.75
N ASP A 33 -3.83 12.66 -23.04
CA ASP A 33 -5.29 12.69 -23.00
C ASP A 33 -5.86 12.09 -21.73
N PHE A 34 -5.17 11.14 -21.10
CA PHE A 34 -5.71 10.43 -19.97
C PHE A 34 -4.65 9.72 -19.13
N PHE A 35 -4.64 9.97 -17.83
CA PHE A 35 -3.82 9.23 -16.88
C PHE A 35 -4.66 8.18 -16.14
N CYS A 36 -4.25 6.92 -16.20
CA CYS A 36 -4.87 5.84 -15.42
C CYS A 36 -3.82 5.08 -14.61
N SER A 37 -3.84 5.25 -13.30
CA SER A 37 -2.89 4.60 -12.38
C SER A 37 -2.93 3.07 -12.41
N LEU A 38 -3.99 2.46 -12.96
CA LEU A 38 -4.05 1.00 -13.14
C LEU A 38 -3.00 0.50 -14.14
N TYR A 39 -2.63 1.32 -15.14
CA TYR A 39 -1.71 0.95 -16.22
C TYR A 39 -0.37 1.70 -16.17
N ASN A 40 -0.16 2.56 -15.18
CA ASN A 40 1.06 3.35 -15.03
C ASN A 40 2.02 2.75 -14.00
N GLU A 41 2.11 1.43 -13.96
CA GLU A 41 2.98 0.72 -13.01
C GLU A 41 3.93 -0.20 -13.77
N ASP A 42 5.22 0.07 -13.63
CA ASP A 42 6.23 -0.85 -14.15
C ASP A 42 6.44 -2.01 -13.15
N PHE A 43 5.64 -3.05 -13.31
CA PHE A 43 5.71 -4.25 -12.47
C PHE A 43 6.98 -5.08 -12.70
N PHE A 44 7.64 -4.91 -13.84
CA PHE A 44 8.69 -5.82 -14.29
C PHE A 44 10.09 -5.21 -14.21
N GLN A 45 10.21 -3.97 -13.76
CA GLN A 45 11.51 -3.38 -13.44
C GLN A 45 12.15 -4.12 -12.26
N PRO A 46 13.43 -4.50 -12.38
CA PRO A 46 14.14 -5.07 -11.25
C PRO A 46 14.16 -4.08 -10.09
N LYS A 47 13.73 -4.53 -8.92
CA LYS A 47 13.88 -3.75 -7.70
C LYS A 47 15.29 -3.95 -7.17
N ASP A 48 16.01 -2.87 -6.93
CA ASP A 48 17.33 -2.93 -6.30
C ASP A 48 17.22 -3.63 -4.93
N PRO A 49 17.93 -4.73 -4.69
CA PRO A 49 17.91 -5.40 -3.40
C PRO A 49 18.47 -4.55 -2.26
N ASP A 50 19.30 -3.55 -2.56
CA ASP A 50 19.84 -2.62 -1.58
C ASP A 50 18.90 -1.41 -1.31
N ASP A 51 17.84 -1.24 -2.10
CA ASP A 51 16.79 -0.27 -1.83
C ASP A 51 15.88 -0.77 -0.71
N LEU A 52 16.18 -0.33 0.50
CA LEU A 52 15.44 -0.66 1.72
C LEU A 52 14.39 0.39 2.10
N GLN A 53 14.12 1.38 1.25
CA GLN A 53 13.10 2.38 1.55
C GLN A 53 11.73 1.73 1.78
N SER A 54 10.99 2.26 2.74
CA SER A 54 9.62 1.82 3.00
C SER A 54 8.74 2.07 1.76
N TRP A 55 7.76 1.21 1.55
CA TRP A 55 6.81 1.30 0.43
C TRP A 55 5.99 2.60 0.41
N CYS A 56 5.80 3.21 1.58
CA CYS A 56 4.93 4.37 1.74
C CYS A 56 5.44 5.28 2.86
N GLY A 57 5.33 6.59 2.68
CA GLY A 57 5.64 7.59 3.70
C GLY A 57 4.73 7.57 4.95
N GLY A 58 3.65 6.80 4.93
CA GLY A 58 2.73 6.59 6.06
C GLY A 58 3.29 5.78 7.24
N VAL A 59 4.60 5.58 7.27
CA VAL A 59 5.33 5.03 8.41
C VAL A 59 5.85 6.13 9.37
N GLY A 60 5.24 7.31 9.34
CA GLY A 60 5.58 8.43 10.24
C GLY A 60 6.73 9.32 9.76
N ASN A 61 7.20 9.15 8.52
CA ASN A 61 8.34 9.90 7.99
C ASN A 61 7.96 11.18 7.24
N SER A 62 6.89 11.14 6.45
CA SER A 62 6.58 12.22 5.50
C SER A 62 5.13 12.69 5.53
N MET A 63 4.29 12.07 6.33
CA MET A 63 2.89 12.48 6.49
C MET A 63 2.39 12.23 7.92
N ILE A 64 1.43 13.01 8.33
CA ILE A 64 0.64 12.82 9.55
C ILE A 64 -0.84 13.07 9.23
N ALA A 65 -1.71 12.49 10.03
CA ALA A 65 -3.14 12.81 10.05
C ALA A 65 -3.55 13.21 11.46
N CYS A 66 -4.60 14.04 11.57
CA CYS A 66 -5.16 14.45 12.85
C CYS A 66 -6.66 14.23 12.82
N ASP A 67 -7.23 13.72 13.91
CA ASP A 67 -8.67 13.60 14.06
C ASP A 67 -9.28 14.83 14.75
N PRO A 68 -10.63 14.95 14.78
CA PRO A 68 -11.31 16.06 15.46
C PRO A 68 -11.04 16.13 16.97
N GLN A 69 -10.55 15.07 17.59
CA GLN A 69 -10.18 15.01 19.00
C GLN A 69 -8.74 15.48 19.25
N GLY A 70 -8.02 15.88 18.20
CA GLY A 70 -6.64 16.33 18.27
C GLY A 70 -5.61 15.21 18.38
N ARG A 71 -5.98 13.94 18.21
CA ARG A 71 -5.02 12.83 18.18
C ARG A 71 -4.25 12.84 16.87
N ILE A 72 -2.93 12.61 16.92
CA ILE A 72 -2.05 12.57 15.75
C ILE A 72 -1.72 11.13 15.41
N PHE A 73 -1.79 10.81 14.12
CA PHE A 73 -1.55 9.48 13.56
C PHE A 73 -0.49 9.52 12.46
N PRO A 74 0.20 8.39 12.14
CA PRO A 74 1.15 8.33 11.03
C PRO A 74 0.52 8.64 9.67
N CYS A 75 -0.73 8.23 9.47
CA CYS A 75 -1.59 8.61 8.33
C CYS A 75 -3.06 8.28 8.63
N ILE A 76 -3.96 8.61 7.73
CA ILE A 76 -5.41 8.35 7.87
C ILE A 76 -5.75 6.87 8.05
N ARG A 77 -4.91 5.94 7.56
CA ARG A 77 -5.14 4.49 7.66
C ARG A 77 -5.01 3.94 9.07
N TYR A 78 -4.43 4.72 10.01
CA TYR A 78 -4.30 4.36 11.42
C TYR A 78 -5.40 4.96 12.32
N MET A 79 -6.31 5.72 11.71
CA MET A 79 -7.45 6.32 12.41
C MET A 79 -8.60 5.32 12.55
N GLU A 80 -9.43 5.51 13.55
CA GLU A 80 -10.61 4.70 13.84
C GLU A 80 -11.52 4.52 12.61
N SER A 81 -11.74 5.60 11.85
CA SER A 81 -12.55 5.59 10.62
C SER A 81 -12.03 4.67 9.51
N SER A 82 -10.74 4.34 9.52
CA SER A 82 -10.12 3.45 8.53
C SER A 82 -9.95 2.01 9.01
N LEU A 83 -9.98 1.78 10.32
CA LEU A 83 -9.70 0.47 10.92
C LEU A 83 -10.94 -0.42 11.05
N ASN A 84 -12.13 0.12 10.81
CA ASN A 84 -13.42 -0.61 10.84
C ASN A 84 -13.66 -1.40 12.15
N GLY A 85 -13.09 -0.96 13.26
CA GLY A 85 -13.18 -1.65 14.55
C GLY A 85 -12.35 -2.94 14.63
N GLU A 86 -11.46 -3.21 13.69
CA GLU A 86 -10.60 -4.40 13.69
C GLU A 86 -9.39 -4.25 14.61
N GLN A 87 -8.91 -3.02 14.75
CA GLN A 87 -7.78 -2.65 15.61
C GLN A 87 -8.06 -1.34 16.33
N GLU A 88 -7.36 -1.10 17.44
CA GLU A 88 -7.37 0.19 18.12
C GLU A 88 -6.64 1.26 17.32
N PRO A 89 -7.09 2.53 17.35
CA PRO A 89 -6.42 3.63 16.67
C PRO A 89 -4.94 3.75 17.07
N TYR A 90 -4.04 3.82 16.09
CA TYR A 90 -2.59 3.87 16.31
C TYR A 90 -2.09 5.32 16.38
N SER A 91 -2.45 6.05 17.42
CA SER A 91 -1.98 7.43 17.61
C SER A 91 -0.51 7.49 18.02
N ILE A 92 0.18 8.56 17.60
CA ILE A 92 1.61 8.82 17.87
C ILE A 92 1.83 10.15 18.61
N GLY A 93 0.77 10.86 18.94
CA GLY A 93 0.80 12.13 19.65
C GLY A 93 -0.57 12.79 19.69
N ASP A 94 -0.58 14.03 20.14
CA ASP A 94 -1.74 14.91 20.13
C ASP A 94 -1.32 16.37 19.83
N VAL A 95 -2.30 17.21 19.49
CA VAL A 95 -2.03 18.60 19.07
C VAL A 95 -1.56 19.51 20.21
N ASP A 96 -1.86 19.17 21.47
CA ASP A 96 -1.52 19.99 22.64
C ASP A 96 -0.10 19.70 23.11
N ASN A 97 0.32 18.43 23.06
CA ASN A 97 1.59 17.96 23.63
C ASN A 97 2.61 17.54 22.55
N GLY A 98 2.18 17.39 21.30
CA GLY A 98 3.01 17.03 20.17
C GLY A 98 3.24 15.52 19.98
N ILE A 99 4.04 15.21 18.98
CA ILE A 99 4.38 13.83 18.61
C ILE A 99 5.36 13.25 19.64
N GLY A 100 5.11 12.01 20.09
CA GLY A 100 6.01 11.30 21.02
C GLY A 100 5.99 11.85 22.45
N CYS A 101 4.95 12.57 22.85
CA CYS A 101 4.86 13.18 24.19
C CYS A 101 4.74 12.16 25.33
N THR A 102 4.33 10.92 25.08
CA THR A 102 4.28 9.83 26.04
C THR A 102 5.22 8.68 25.68
N GLU A 103 5.57 7.83 26.65
CA GLU A 103 6.40 6.65 26.37
C GLU A 103 5.72 5.67 25.39
N CYS A 104 4.40 5.55 25.45
CA CYS A 104 3.64 4.76 24.47
C CYS A 104 3.79 5.30 23.05
N TYR A 105 3.66 6.62 22.87
CA TYR A 105 3.82 7.26 21.55
C TYR A 105 5.25 7.17 21.03
N LYS A 106 6.27 7.36 21.90
CA LYS A 106 7.68 7.14 21.55
C LYS A 106 7.94 5.71 21.10
N CYS A 107 7.38 4.72 21.79
CA CYS A 107 7.50 3.32 21.41
C CYS A 107 6.91 3.07 20.02
N ARG A 108 5.71 3.59 19.75
CA ARG A 108 5.04 3.48 18.44
C ARG A 108 5.87 4.11 17.32
N ILE A 109 6.40 5.32 17.54
CA ILE A 109 7.26 6.01 16.57
C ILE A 109 8.53 5.21 16.31
N ASN A 110 9.18 4.69 17.36
CA ASN A 110 10.38 3.88 17.23
C ASN A 110 10.13 2.57 16.47
N CYS A 111 8.96 1.97 16.64
CA CYS A 111 8.55 0.81 15.86
C CYS A 111 8.36 1.18 14.38
N MET A 112 7.65 2.30 14.11
CA MET A 112 7.43 2.78 12.73
C MET A 112 8.75 3.14 12.02
N ALA A 113 9.68 3.76 12.71
CA ALA A 113 10.99 4.15 12.16
C ALA A 113 11.87 2.97 11.72
N LYS A 114 11.57 1.76 12.17
CA LYS A 114 12.26 0.53 11.77
C LYS A 114 11.63 -0.15 10.56
N ILE A 115 10.51 0.36 10.08
CA ILE A 115 9.79 -0.23 8.96
C ILE A 115 10.48 0.18 7.66
N ASP A 116 10.98 -0.81 6.97
CA ASP A 116 11.53 -0.71 5.63
C ASP A 116 10.99 -1.84 4.75
N ARG A 117 11.40 -1.85 3.49
CA ARG A 117 10.97 -2.86 2.54
C ARG A 117 11.37 -4.28 2.98
N ARG A 118 12.53 -4.43 3.61
CA ARG A 118 13.03 -5.74 4.06
C ARG A 118 12.30 -6.23 5.30
N THR A 119 12.10 -5.36 6.29
CA THR A 119 11.44 -5.73 7.55
C THR A 119 9.96 -6.06 7.35
N GLN A 120 9.29 -5.45 6.36
CA GLN A 120 7.89 -5.75 6.03
C GLN A 120 7.71 -7.00 5.16
N SER A 121 8.76 -7.49 4.49
CA SER A 121 8.64 -8.51 3.46
C SER A 121 9.15 -9.86 3.92
N THR A 122 8.42 -10.93 3.59
CA THR A 122 8.99 -12.27 3.52
C THR A 122 10.01 -12.35 2.38
N ASP A 123 10.86 -13.37 2.35
CA ASP A 123 11.82 -13.56 1.24
C ASP A 123 11.09 -13.68 -0.11
N GLU A 124 9.96 -14.38 -0.16
CA GLU A 124 9.14 -14.48 -1.36
C GLU A 124 8.62 -13.12 -1.84
N CYS A 125 8.22 -12.23 -0.93
CA CYS A 125 7.78 -10.88 -1.27
C CYS A 125 8.94 -9.98 -1.69
N PHE A 126 10.07 -10.08 -1.00
CA PHE A 126 11.23 -9.24 -1.25
C PHE A 126 11.83 -9.48 -2.65
N TYR A 127 11.91 -10.74 -3.06
CA TYR A 127 12.42 -11.16 -4.37
C TYR A 127 11.33 -11.43 -5.42
N CYS A 128 10.09 -11.00 -5.16
CA CYS A 128 8.98 -11.22 -6.08
C CYS A 128 9.22 -10.50 -7.43
N PRO A 129 9.00 -11.17 -8.58
CA PRO A 129 9.21 -10.57 -9.91
C PRO A 129 8.39 -9.30 -10.17
N ILE A 130 7.25 -9.15 -9.49
CA ILE A 130 6.39 -7.97 -9.62
C ILE A 130 6.53 -6.99 -8.45
N ALA A 131 7.60 -7.11 -7.66
CA ALA A 131 7.80 -6.30 -6.45
C ALA A 131 7.86 -4.79 -6.75
N ALA A 132 8.38 -4.39 -7.91
CA ALA A 132 8.51 -2.99 -8.29
C ALA A 132 7.17 -2.24 -8.30
N GLY A 133 6.13 -2.86 -8.88
CA GLY A 133 4.78 -2.27 -8.93
C GLY A 133 3.83 -2.74 -7.82
N CYS A 134 4.31 -3.59 -6.90
CA CYS A 134 3.52 -4.07 -5.78
C CYS A 134 3.63 -3.11 -4.60
N SER A 135 2.72 -2.15 -4.51
CA SER A 135 2.64 -1.26 -3.36
C SER A 135 2.23 -1.99 -2.09
N ASN A 136 2.72 -1.51 -0.96
CA ASN A 136 2.32 -1.97 0.37
C ASN A 136 1.81 -0.80 1.21
N CYS A 137 0.90 -1.07 2.12
CA CYS A 137 0.34 -0.09 3.04
C CYS A 137 0.47 -0.59 4.48
N SER A 138 1.39 0.01 5.24
CA SER A 138 1.63 -0.35 6.65
C SER A 138 0.38 -0.18 7.54
N GLY A 139 -0.48 0.79 7.25
CA GLY A 139 -1.75 0.97 7.96
C GLY A 139 -2.77 -0.13 7.66
N TYR A 140 -2.72 -0.68 6.45
CA TYR A 140 -3.52 -1.84 6.09
C TYR A 140 -2.97 -3.13 6.71
N ASP A 141 -1.64 -3.27 6.74
CA ASP A 141 -0.98 -4.36 7.46
C ASP A 141 -1.37 -4.35 8.94
N TYR A 142 -1.36 -3.16 9.56
CA TYR A 142 -1.82 -2.99 10.94
C TYR A 142 -3.29 -3.39 11.12
N GLN A 143 -4.17 -2.94 10.23
CA GLN A 143 -5.59 -3.29 10.29
C GLN A 143 -5.80 -4.81 10.28
N VAL A 144 -5.08 -5.53 9.42
CA VAL A 144 -5.27 -6.97 9.20
C VAL A 144 -4.53 -7.83 10.23
N ASN A 145 -3.28 -7.46 10.52
CA ASN A 145 -2.35 -8.31 11.29
C ASN A 145 -2.11 -7.79 12.71
N GLY A 146 -2.60 -6.59 13.06
CA GLY A 146 -2.34 -5.94 14.35
C GLY A 146 -0.94 -5.32 14.48
N THR A 147 -0.14 -5.38 13.40
CA THR A 147 1.21 -4.80 13.36
C THR A 147 1.50 -4.21 11.99
N PRO A 148 2.17 -3.03 11.91
CA PRO A 148 2.44 -2.35 10.65
C PRO A 148 3.62 -2.95 9.87
N ASP A 149 4.42 -3.83 10.47
CA ASP A 149 5.63 -4.43 9.91
C ASP A 149 5.41 -5.84 9.32
N SER A 150 4.18 -6.33 9.28
CA SER A 150 3.84 -7.65 8.75
C SER A 150 2.92 -7.50 7.53
N LYS A 151 3.48 -7.68 6.34
CA LYS A 151 2.76 -7.49 5.07
C LYS A 151 1.54 -8.40 4.93
N ALA A 152 0.40 -7.80 4.60
CA ALA A 152 -0.84 -8.52 4.29
C ALA A 152 -0.76 -9.14 2.88
N THR A 153 -0.47 -10.43 2.80
CA THR A 153 -0.17 -11.12 1.51
C THR A 153 -1.40 -11.58 0.74
N TYR A 154 -2.60 -11.59 1.33
CA TYR A 154 -3.80 -12.04 0.62
C TYR A 154 -4.21 -11.12 -0.54
N ILE A 155 -3.72 -9.89 -0.61
CA ILE A 155 -3.93 -8.99 -1.75
C ILE A 155 -3.01 -9.31 -2.94
N CYS A 156 -2.06 -10.24 -2.81
CA CYS A 156 -1.14 -10.63 -3.88
C CYS A 156 -1.85 -11.02 -5.17
N VAL A 157 -3.00 -11.70 -5.05
CA VAL A 157 -3.80 -12.10 -6.24
C VAL A 157 -4.29 -10.88 -7.04
N MET A 158 -4.63 -9.78 -6.37
CA MET A 158 -4.98 -8.51 -7.00
C MET A 158 -3.77 -7.91 -7.74
N HIS A 159 -2.61 -7.85 -7.09
CA HIS A 159 -1.40 -7.30 -7.71
C HIS A 159 -0.96 -8.13 -8.92
N LYS A 160 -1.07 -9.45 -8.86
CA LYS A 160 -0.81 -10.33 -10.01
C LYS A 160 -1.77 -10.06 -11.17
N ALA A 161 -3.06 -9.87 -10.91
CA ALA A 161 -4.03 -9.51 -11.93
C ALA A 161 -3.72 -8.14 -12.55
N ARG A 162 -3.32 -7.15 -11.75
CA ARG A 162 -2.88 -5.83 -12.24
C ARG A 162 -1.63 -5.95 -13.11
N ALA A 163 -0.65 -6.74 -12.71
CA ALA A 163 0.56 -6.97 -13.49
C ALA A 163 0.25 -7.58 -14.86
N LEU A 164 -0.63 -8.59 -14.90
CA LEU A 164 -1.10 -9.19 -16.16
C LEU A 164 -1.89 -8.20 -17.02
N GLY A 165 -2.72 -7.36 -16.42
CA GLY A 165 -3.46 -6.30 -17.14
C GLY A 165 -2.52 -5.25 -17.73
N ASN A 166 -1.47 -4.85 -17.01
CA ASN A 166 -0.44 -3.96 -17.54
C ASN A 166 0.34 -4.61 -18.67
N LEU A 167 0.73 -5.87 -18.53
CA LEU A 167 1.41 -6.61 -19.59
C LEU A 167 0.55 -6.70 -20.85
N TYR A 168 -0.75 -6.91 -20.70
CA TYR A 168 -1.69 -6.93 -21.84
C TYR A 168 -1.80 -5.58 -22.54
N PHE A 169 -1.83 -4.49 -21.78
CA PHE A 169 -2.01 -3.14 -22.31
C PHE A 169 -0.78 -2.63 -23.07
N TRP A 170 0.43 -2.92 -22.56
CA TRP A 170 1.68 -2.37 -23.09
C TRP A 170 2.37 -3.26 -24.15
N ASN A 171 1.90 -4.50 -24.41
CA ASN A 171 2.40 -5.39 -25.47
C ASN A 171 1.46 -5.45 -26.66
#